data_c32fcece2310e3a92c33e5dd04031f9a
#
_entry.id   c32fcece2310e3a92c33e5dd04031f9a
#
_cell.length_a   1.000
_cell.length_b   1.000
_cell.length_c   1.000
_cell.angle_alpha   90.00
_cell.angle_beta   90.00
_cell.angle_gamma   90.00
#
_symmetry.space_group_name_H-M   'P 1'
#
loop_
_entity.id
_entity.type
_entity.pdbx_description
1 polymer ?
#
loop_
_entity_poly.entity_id
_entity_poly.type
_entity_poly.pdbx_seq_one_letter_code
_entity_poly.pdbx_strand_id
1 'polypeptide(L)'
;MIDLSRRKFLIASAGLGAAGLASGAMGITWPDLMREAKERPLPEGSGILVILTLYGGNDGINTVIPYADNAYHDARPELAYAPGDVLALDGQLGLNPALKGLAQQWKNRKLAIVRGASYPQPDHSHFRSMDIWQTASPSEPVPTGWIGRWLDATGDDPL
;
A
#
# COMPACT_ATOMS: atom_id res chain seq x y z
N MET A 1 -1.72 30.55 8.92
CA MET A 1 -0.87 29.73 8.03
C MET A 1 -0.59 28.44 8.80
N ILE A 2 -1.11 27.32 8.34
CA ILE A 2 -0.89 26.03 9.03
C ILE A 2 0.45 25.51 8.51
N ASP A 3 1.44 25.47 9.39
CA ASP A 3 2.74 24.87 9.08
C ASP A 3 2.57 23.36 8.97
N LEU A 4 2.44 22.88 7.74
CA LEU A 4 2.33 21.49 7.40
C LEU A 4 3.73 20.90 7.20
N SER A 5 4.40 20.57 8.31
CA SER A 5 5.59 19.72 8.20
C SER A 5 5.19 18.36 7.62
N ARG A 6 6.11 17.70 6.87
CA ARG A 6 5.90 16.36 6.30
C ARG A 6 5.44 15.35 7.36
N ARG A 7 5.90 15.50 8.60
CA ARG A 7 5.46 14.72 9.75
C ARG A 7 3.97 14.91 10.05
N LYS A 8 3.47 16.14 10.00
CA LYS A 8 2.03 16.44 10.19
C LYS A 8 1.19 15.92 9.03
N PHE A 9 1.72 15.92 7.81
CA PHE A 9 1.08 15.30 6.64
C PHE A 9 0.95 13.78 6.79
N LEU A 10 2.00 13.09 7.20
CA LEU A 10 1.98 11.63 7.42
C LEU A 10 1.03 11.25 8.57
N ILE A 11 0.99 12.04 9.65
CA ILE A 11 0.05 11.83 10.76
C ILE A 11 -1.39 12.06 10.29
N ALA A 12 -1.65 13.07 9.48
CA ALA A 12 -2.98 13.36 8.96
C ALA A 12 -3.46 12.29 7.95
N SER A 13 -2.58 11.79 7.08
CA SER A 13 -2.93 10.73 6.12
C SER A 13 -3.18 9.38 6.79
N ALA A 14 -2.47 9.07 7.88
CA ALA A 14 -2.73 7.87 8.69
C ALA A 14 -4.08 7.95 9.43
N GLY A 15 -4.50 9.16 9.83
CA GLY A 15 -5.80 9.39 10.48
C GLY A 15 -7.01 9.29 9.55
N LEU A 16 -6.84 9.53 8.25
CA LEU A 16 -7.92 9.45 7.26
C LEU A 16 -8.36 8.01 6.94
N GLY A 17 -7.50 7.03 7.17
CA GLY A 17 -7.84 5.61 6.97
C GLY A 17 -8.70 5.01 8.10
N ALA A 18 -8.66 5.56 9.31
CA ALA A 18 -9.33 5.01 10.49
C ALA A 18 -10.60 5.76 10.91
N ALA A 19 -10.85 6.96 10.39
CA ALA A 19 -11.93 7.84 10.85
C ALA A 19 -12.74 8.45 9.71
N GLY A 20 -13.18 7.65 8.78
CA GLY A 20 -13.98 8.09 7.64
C GLY A 20 -15.37 8.68 8.00
N LEU A 21 -15.74 8.83 9.28
CA LEU A 21 -17.07 9.32 9.66
C LEU A 21 -17.14 10.17 10.95
N ALA A 22 -16.04 10.47 11.63
CA ALA A 22 -16.17 11.26 12.85
C ALA A 22 -15.07 12.30 12.95
N SER A 23 -15.48 13.52 12.84
CA SER A 23 -14.86 14.73 13.35
C SER A 23 -13.92 15.50 12.43
N GLY A 24 -14.33 16.70 12.14
CA GLY A 24 -13.61 17.86 11.65
C GLY A 24 -12.37 18.29 12.44
N ALA A 25 -11.48 17.36 12.74
CA ALA A 25 -10.21 17.65 13.37
C ALA A 25 -9.07 17.39 12.39
N MET A 26 -8.56 18.44 11.82
CA MET A 26 -7.49 18.56 10.82
C MET A 26 -7.92 18.19 9.39
N GLY A 27 -8.89 18.93 8.86
CA GLY A 27 -9.31 18.84 7.47
C GLY A 27 -8.27 19.37 6.50
N ILE A 28 -7.22 18.60 6.26
CA ILE A 28 -6.38 18.82 5.09
C ILE A 28 -7.19 18.33 3.90
N THR A 29 -7.63 19.24 3.09
CA THR A 29 -8.38 18.92 1.89
C THR A 29 -7.42 18.68 0.70
N TRP A 30 -7.90 17.98 -0.32
CA TRP A 30 -7.14 17.81 -1.56
C TRP A 30 -6.70 19.17 -2.18
N PRO A 31 -7.54 20.22 -2.23
CA PRO A 31 -7.10 21.55 -2.61
C PRO A 31 -5.96 22.13 -1.77
N ASP A 32 -5.94 21.87 -0.46
CA ASP A 32 -4.86 22.32 0.41
C ASP A 32 -3.54 21.64 0.07
N LEU A 33 -3.58 20.34 -0.21
CA LEU A 33 -2.40 19.58 -0.64
C LEU A 33 -1.86 20.09 -1.98
N MET A 34 -2.76 20.33 -2.94
CA MET A 34 -2.37 20.85 -4.26
C MET A 34 -1.80 22.27 -4.16
N ARG A 35 -2.34 23.10 -3.29
CA ARG A 35 -1.81 24.43 -3.03
C ARG A 35 -0.41 24.35 -2.42
N GLU A 36 -0.22 23.56 -1.37
CA GLU A 36 1.08 23.39 -0.72
C GLU A 36 2.14 22.86 -1.68
N ALA A 37 1.79 21.87 -2.49
CA ALA A 37 2.69 21.33 -3.51
C ALA A 37 3.11 22.39 -4.55
N LYS A 38 2.23 23.33 -4.87
CA LYS A 38 2.51 24.42 -5.80
C LYS A 38 3.36 25.51 -5.16
N GLU A 39 3.09 25.85 -3.89
CA GLU A 39 3.79 26.90 -3.15
C GLU A 39 5.18 26.46 -2.68
N ARG A 40 5.34 25.14 -2.43
CA ARG A 40 6.60 24.51 -1.99
C ARG A 40 6.95 23.31 -2.86
N PRO A 41 7.35 23.53 -4.09
CA PRO A 41 7.76 22.45 -4.99
C PRO A 41 8.95 21.72 -4.38
N LEU A 42 8.98 20.39 -4.54
CA LEU A 42 10.13 19.61 -4.15
C LEU A 42 11.35 20.03 -5.01
N PRO A 43 12.57 19.97 -4.46
CA PRO A 43 13.77 20.18 -5.22
C PRO A 43 13.79 19.29 -6.46
N GLU A 44 14.38 19.77 -7.55
CA GLU A 44 14.50 18.99 -8.78
C GLU A 44 15.30 17.70 -8.51
N GLY A 45 14.77 16.57 -8.96
CA GLY A 45 15.35 15.26 -8.71
C GLY A 45 14.95 14.59 -7.41
N SER A 46 14.09 15.24 -6.58
CA SER A 46 13.56 14.59 -5.36
C SER A 46 12.73 13.36 -5.72
N GLY A 47 12.98 12.26 -5.01
CA GLY A 47 12.15 11.07 -5.09
C GLY A 47 10.81 11.27 -4.37
N ILE A 48 9.73 10.72 -4.93
CA ILE A 48 8.41 10.69 -4.31
C ILE A 48 8.03 9.23 -4.05
N LEU A 49 7.84 8.87 -2.78
CA LEU A 49 7.31 7.57 -2.38
C LEU A 49 5.83 7.70 -2.07
N VAL A 50 5.00 6.97 -2.80
CA VAL A 50 3.56 6.85 -2.53
C VAL A 50 3.27 5.44 -2.04
N ILE A 51 2.68 5.32 -0.85
CA ILE A 51 2.27 4.03 -0.27
C ILE A 51 0.76 3.95 -0.29
N LEU A 52 0.25 2.97 -1.02
CA LEU A 52 -1.16 2.66 -1.09
C LEU A 52 -1.43 1.36 -0.32
N THR A 53 -2.12 1.45 0.79
CA THR A 53 -2.52 0.28 1.58
C THR A 53 -3.93 -0.12 1.21
N LEU A 54 -4.09 -1.37 0.79
CA LEU A 54 -5.39 -1.98 0.54
C LEU A 54 -5.80 -2.76 1.81
N TYR A 55 -6.64 -2.12 2.63
CA TYR A 55 -7.14 -2.72 3.87
C TYR A 55 -8.06 -3.92 3.58
N GLY A 56 -8.42 -4.66 4.62
CA GLY A 56 -9.13 -5.93 4.68
C GLY A 56 -10.21 -6.30 3.64
N GLY A 57 -10.63 -5.42 2.77
CA GLY A 57 -11.54 -5.72 1.66
C GLY A 57 -10.87 -6.21 0.37
N ASN A 58 -9.53 -6.22 0.31
CA ASN A 58 -8.80 -6.67 -0.86
C ASN A 58 -8.58 -8.18 -0.82
N ASP A 59 -8.96 -8.89 -1.90
CA ASP A 59 -8.57 -10.28 -2.13
C ASP A 59 -7.21 -10.31 -2.86
N GLY A 60 -6.14 -10.50 -2.09
CA GLY A 60 -4.77 -10.49 -2.62
C GLY A 60 -4.52 -11.58 -3.64
N ILE A 61 -5.14 -12.76 -3.48
CA ILE A 61 -4.98 -13.89 -4.40
C ILE A 61 -5.72 -13.63 -5.73
N ASN A 62 -6.81 -12.85 -5.71
CA ASN A 62 -7.49 -12.39 -6.91
C ASN A 62 -7.01 -11.00 -7.39
N THR A 63 -5.99 -10.44 -6.77
CA THR A 63 -5.23 -9.27 -7.26
C THR A 63 -4.07 -9.72 -8.13
N VAL A 64 -3.22 -10.63 -7.60
CA VAL A 64 -2.15 -11.33 -8.33
C VAL A 64 -2.49 -12.81 -8.31
N ILE A 65 -2.95 -13.29 -9.45
CA ILE A 65 -3.66 -14.56 -9.59
C ILE A 65 -2.68 -15.64 -10.01
N PRO A 66 -2.49 -16.72 -9.22
CA PRO A 66 -1.68 -17.86 -9.60
C PRO A 66 -2.50 -18.82 -10.50
N TYR A 67 -2.86 -18.36 -11.68
CA TYR A 67 -3.81 -19.03 -12.57
C TYR A 67 -3.35 -20.41 -13.06
N ALA A 68 -2.08 -20.73 -12.95
CA ALA A 68 -1.56 -22.05 -13.33
C ALA A 68 -1.47 -23.02 -12.14
N ASP A 69 -1.81 -22.59 -10.93
CA ASP A 69 -1.75 -23.42 -9.73
C ASP A 69 -3.09 -24.12 -9.48
N ASN A 70 -3.10 -25.46 -9.53
CA ASN A 70 -4.30 -26.23 -9.25
C ASN A 70 -4.84 -26.00 -7.85
N ALA A 71 -3.98 -25.78 -6.84
CA ALA A 71 -4.43 -25.50 -5.49
C ALA A 71 -5.26 -24.21 -5.39
N TYR A 72 -4.98 -23.21 -6.24
CA TYR A 72 -5.80 -21.99 -6.33
C TYR A 72 -7.22 -22.33 -6.83
N HIS A 73 -7.33 -23.15 -7.87
CA HIS A 73 -8.63 -23.55 -8.44
C HIS A 73 -9.41 -24.48 -7.50
N ASP A 74 -8.73 -25.43 -6.87
CA ASP A 74 -9.34 -26.38 -5.94
C ASP A 74 -9.89 -25.68 -4.68
N ALA A 75 -9.16 -24.69 -4.17
CA ALA A 75 -9.59 -23.91 -3.00
C ALA A 75 -10.66 -22.86 -3.32
N ARG A 76 -10.86 -22.49 -4.58
CA ARG A 76 -11.74 -21.40 -5.01
C ARG A 76 -12.58 -21.76 -6.24
N PRO A 77 -13.38 -22.85 -6.19
CA PRO A 77 -14.06 -23.38 -7.38
C PRO A 77 -15.01 -22.39 -8.07
N GLU A 78 -15.57 -21.43 -7.29
CA GLU A 78 -16.49 -20.42 -7.83
C GLU A 78 -15.85 -19.05 -8.04
N LEU A 79 -14.70 -18.78 -7.39
CA LEU A 79 -14.06 -17.46 -7.38
C LEU A 79 -12.76 -17.42 -8.19
N ALA A 80 -12.25 -18.58 -8.60
CA ALA A 80 -11.04 -18.64 -9.39
C ALA A 80 -11.25 -18.10 -10.80
N TYR A 81 -10.31 -17.30 -11.25
CA TYR A 81 -10.27 -16.83 -12.63
C TYR A 81 -9.70 -17.92 -13.55
N ALA A 82 -10.33 -18.14 -14.69
CA ALA A 82 -9.76 -19.01 -15.72
C ALA A 82 -8.49 -18.37 -16.32
N PRO A 83 -7.54 -19.18 -16.83
CA PRO A 83 -6.31 -18.67 -17.44
C PRO A 83 -6.52 -17.65 -18.57
N GLY A 84 -7.63 -17.75 -19.30
CA GLY A 84 -7.99 -16.81 -20.36
C GLY A 84 -8.55 -15.48 -19.88
N ASP A 85 -8.94 -15.38 -18.62
CA ASP A 85 -9.60 -14.19 -18.06
C ASP A 85 -8.65 -13.26 -17.31
N VAL A 86 -7.39 -13.67 -17.13
CA VAL A 86 -6.39 -12.89 -16.42
C VAL A 86 -5.52 -12.05 -17.36
N LEU A 87 -4.93 -10.98 -16.85
CA LEU A 87 -3.88 -10.25 -17.55
C LEU A 87 -2.55 -10.94 -17.27
N ALA A 88 -2.15 -11.89 -18.11
CA ALA A 88 -0.97 -12.71 -17.90
C ALA A 88 0.30 -11.85 -17.70
N LEU A 89 1.08 -12.19 -16.69
CA LEU A 89 2.39 -11.63 -16.38
C LEU A 89 3.49 -12.55 -16.89
N ASP A 90 3.33 -13.81 -16.62
CA ASP A 90 4.22 -14.90 -17.02
C ASP A 90 3.40 -16.20 -17.21
N GLY A 91 4.06 -17.35 -17.30
CA GLY A 91 3.39 -18.66 -17.47
C GLY A 91 2.67 -19.17 -16.21
N GLN A 92 2.70 -18.47 -15.08
CA GLN A 92 2.12 -18.92 -13.82
C GLN A 92 1.20 -17.89 -13.17
N LEU A 93 1.46 -16.60 -13.39
CA LEU A 93 0.81 -15.49 -12.71
C LEU A 93 0.13 -14.56 -13.69
N GLY A 94 -0.99 -14.02 -13.27
CA GLY A 94 -1.70 -12.94 -13.94
C GLY A 94 -2.20 -11.90 -12.97
N LEU A 95 -2.50 -10.71 -13.48
CA LEU A 95 -3.23 -9.69 -12.72
C LEU A 95 -4.73 -9.84 -12.96
N ASN A 96 -5.48 -9.37 -11.97
CA ASN A 96 -6.93 -9.17 -12.12
C ASN A 96 -7.23 -8.39 -13.41
N PRO A 97 -8.25 -8.76 -14.19
CA PRO A 97 -8.59 -8.11 -15.46
C PRO A 97 -8.91 -6.61 -15.34
N ALA A 98 -9.25 -6.13 -14.15
CA ALA A 98 -9.44 -4.70 -13.88
C ALA A 98 -8.12 -3.91 -13.82
N LEU A 99 -6.98 -4.56 -13.59
CA LEU A 99 -5.67 -3.93 -13.35
C LEU A 99 -4.88 -3.66 -14.63
N LYS A 100 -5.53 -3.21 -15.69
CA LYS A 100 -4.92 -2.94 -17.01
C LYS A 100 -3.74 -1.96 -16.93
N GLY A 101 -3.82 -0.96 -16.07
CA GLY A 101 -2.75 0.01 -15.86
C GLY A 101 -1.48 -0.65 -15.28
N LEU A 102 -1.62 -1.54 -14.30
CA LEU A 102 -0.51 -2.28 -13.73
C LEU A 102 0.09 -3.28 -14.73
N ALA A 103 -0.75 -3.94 -15.53
CA ALA A 103 -0.27 -4.82 -16.59
C ALA A 103 0.57 -4.06 -17.64
N GLN A 104 0.22 -2.80 -17.93
CA GLN A 104 1.05 -1.96 -18.79
C GLN A 104 2.38 -1.59 -18.12
N GLN A 105 2.38 -1.30 -16.81
CA GLN A 105 3.64 -1.06 -16.08
C GLN A 105 4.54 -2.30 -16.04
N TRP A 106 3.96 -3.48 -15.93
CA TRP A 106 4.70 -4.74 -16.04
C TRP A 106 5.39 -4.88 -17.40
N LYS A 107 4.67 -4.66 -18.49
CA LYS A 107 5.23 -4.68 -19.86
C LYS A 107 6.37 -3.66 -20.02
N ASN A 108 6.24 -2.52 -19.38
CA ASN A 108 7.23 -1.45 -19.40
C ASN A 108 8.41 -1.70 -18.44
N ARG A 109 8.45 -2.84 -17.72
CA ARG A 109 9.44 -3.16 -16.68
C ARG A 109 9.51 -2.15 -15.54
N LYS A 110 8.38 -1.53 -15.20
CA LYS A 110 8.23 -0.54 -14.14
C LYS A 110 7.38 -1.05 -12.96
N LEU A 111 7.07 -2.33 -12.93
CA LEU A 111 6.35 -3.00 -11.86
C LEU A 111 7.18 -4.18 -11.36
N ALA A 112 7.35 -4.27 -10.05
CA ALA A 112 7.83 -5.45 -9.35
C ALA A 112 6.73 -6.00 -8.45
N ILE A 113 6.65 -7.32 -8.34
CA ILE A 113 5.67 -8.02 -7.49
C ILE A 113 6.43 -8.86 -6.48
N VAL A 114 6.22 -8.58 -5.20
CA VAL A 114 6.79 -9.36 -4.10
C VAL A 114 5.67 -10.23 -3.53
N ARG A 115 5.87 -11.53 -3.56
CA ARG A 115 4.92 -12.53 -3.03
C ARG A 115 5.43 -13.14 -1.74
N GLY A 116 4.51 -13.72 -0.96
CA GLY A 116 4.86 -14.43 0.26
C GLY A 116 5.34 -13.52 1.40
N ALA A 117 5.17 -12.19 1.26
CA ALA A 117 5.43 -11.28 2.35
C ALA A 117 4.39 -11.51 3.45
N SER A 118 4.83 -11.93 4.63
CA SER A 118 3.99 -12.23 5.78
C SER A 118 4.83 -12.15 7.05
N TYR A 119 4.21 -12.44 8.19
CA TYR A 119 4.88 -12.55 9.47
C TYR A 119 4.49 -13.86 10.17
N PRO A 120 5.34 -14.40 11.08
CA PRO A 120 5.02 -15.63 11.80
C PRO A 120 3.75 -15.49 12.62
N GLN A 121 2.92 -16.53 12.67
CA GLN A 121 1.67 -16.59 13.43
C GLN A 121 0.75 -15.40 13.11
N PRO A 122 0.17 -15.35 11.90
CA PRO A 122 -0.70 -14.25 11.48
C PRO A 122 -1.85 -14.04 12.45
N ASP A 123 -2.06 -12.78 12.85
CA ASP A 123 -3.19 -12.39 13.69
C ASP A 123 -4.42 -12.16 12.81
N HIS A 124 -5.57 -12.73 13.21
CA HIS A 124 -6.83 -12.58 12.48
C HIS A 124 -7.59 -11.29 12.85
N SER A 125 -7.11 -10.53 13.82
CA SER A 125 -7.63 -9.19 14.12
C SER A 125 -7.13 -8.21 13.06
N HIS A 126 -8.03 -7.58 12.34
CA HIS A 126 -7.67 -6.54 11.37
C HIS A 126 -6.85 -5.40 12.00
N PHE A 127 -7.21 -5.00 13.22
CA PHE A 127 -6.51 -3.92 13.94
C PHE A 127 -5.07 -4.32 14.28
N ARG A 128 -4.89 -5.51 14.88
CA ARG A 128 -3.55 -5.98 15.25
C ARG A 128 -2.70 -6.27 14.01
N SER A 129 -3.26 -6.89 13.00
CA SER A 129 -2.56 -7.15 11.76
C SER A 129 -2.08 -5.86 11.09
N MET A 130 -2.92 -4.83 11.04
CA MET A 130 -2.53 -3.53 10.49
C MET A 130 -1.45 -2.83 11.31
N ASP A 131 -1.52 -2.91 12.64
CA ASP A 131 -0.47 -2.41 13.52
C ASP A 131 0.89 -3.09 13.21
N ILE A 132 0.89 -4.41 13.06
CA ILE A 132 2.09 -5.17 12.68
C ILE A 132 2.63 -4.73 11.32
N TRP A 133 1.79 -4.59 10.29
CA TRP A 133 2.22 -4.14 8.97
C TRP A 133 2.76 -2.70 8.98
N GLN A 134 2.16 -1.81 9.78
CA GLN A 134 2.60 -0.43 9.89
C GLN A 134 3.90 -0.28 10.68
N THR A 135 4.08 -1.09 11.71
CA THR A 135 5.24 -1.05 12.58
C THR A 135 6.37 -1.99 12.16
N ALA A 136 6.08 -3.00 11.32
CA ALA A 136 6.96 -4.14 11.03
C ALA A 136 7.46 -4.83 12.33
N SER A 137 6.61 -4.89 13.37
CA SER A 137 6.94 -5.49 14.67
C SER A 137 5.87 -6.54 15.05
N PRO A 138 6.06 -7.81 14.64
CA PRO A 138 5.08 -8.85 14.94
C PRO A 138 5.10 -9.29 16.41
N SER A 139 6.25 -9.20 17.09
CA SER A 139 6.43 -9.73 18.44
C SER A 139 6.01 -8.74 19.52
N GLU A 140 6.31 -7.46 19.34
CA GLU A 140 6.11 -6.42 20.34
C GLU A 140 5.44 -5.19 19.74
N PRO A 141 4.48 -4.56 20.44
CA PRO A 141 3.97 -3.26 20.06
C PRO A 141 5.07 -2.19 20.13
N VAL A 142 5.28 -1.46 19.05
CA VAL A 142 6.20 -0.32 19.02
C VAL A 142 5.45 0.92 18.54
N PRO A 143 5.76 2.10 19.11
CA PRO A 143 5.03 3.33 18.80
C PRO A 143 5.47 4.00 17.49
N THR A 144 6.44 3.42 16.77
CA THR A 144 7.02 4.02 15.57
C THR A 144 6.74 3.16 14.34
N GLY A 145 6.41 3.81 13.21
CA GLY A 145 6.25 3.13 11.92
C GLY A 145 7.60 2.75 11.30
N TRP A 146 7.64 1.65 10.55
CA TRP A 146 8.86 1.17 9.90
C TRP A 146 9.42 2.16 8.87
N ILE A 147 8.54 2.91 8.19
CA ILE A 147 8.95 3.91 7.20
C ILE A 147 9.70 5.05 7.89
N GLY A 148 9.18 5.54 9.03
CA GLY A 148 9.86 6.58 9.80
C GLY A 148 11.24 6.12 10.25
N ARG A 149 11.35 4.89 10.78
CA ARG A 149 12.65 4.33 11.19
C ARG A 149 13.61 4.15 10.00
N TRP A 150 13.08 3.81 8.83
CA TRP A 150 13.90 3.72 7.61
C TRP A 150 14.42 5.10 7.18
N LEU A 151 13.58 6.13 7.19
CA LEU A 151 13.99 7.52 6.89
C LEU A 151 15.04 8.00 7.89
N ASP A 152 14.84 7.77 9.19
CA ASP A 152 15.79 8.13 10.23
C ASP A 152 17.16 7.43 10.02
N ALA A 153 17.15 6.18 9.56
CA ALA A 153 18.36 5.39 9.33
C ALA A 153 19.10 5.79 8.04
N THR A 154 18.44 6.37 7.07
CA THR A 154 19.10 6.84 5.84
C THR A 154 19.86 8.14 6.01
N GLY A 155 19.64 8.84 7.13
CA GLY A 155 20.31 10.11 7.42
C GLY A 155 19.84 11.26 6.53
N ASP A 156 18.91 11.02 5.66
CA ASP A 156 18.20 12.04 4.91
C ASP A 156 17.17 12.65 5.86
N ASP A 157 17.55 13.73 6.56
CA ASP A 157 16.57 14.60 7.19
C ASP A 157 15.81 15.28 6.05
N PRO A 158 14.57 14.85 5.78
CA PRO A 158 13.85 15.39 4.64
C PRO A 158 13.20 16.75 4.94
N LEU A 159 13.57 17.42 6.03
CA LEU A 159 13.00 18.68 6.48
C LEU A 159 14.04 19.76 6.67
#